data_6e2bbcaccef9536f5e3a1c35a4ed0259
#
_entry.id   6e2bbcaccef9536f5e3a1c35a4ed0259
#
_cell.length_a   1.000
_cell.length_b   1.000
_cell.length_c   1.000
_cell.angle_alpha   90.00
_cell.angle_beta   90.00
_cell.angle_gamma   90.00
#
_symmetry.space_group_name_H-M   'P 1'
#
loop_
_entity.id
_entity.type
_entity.pdbx_description
1 polymer ?
#
loop_
_entity_poly.entity_id
_entity_poly.type
_entity_poly.pdbx_seq_one_letter_code
_entity_poly.pdbx_strand_id
1 'polypeptide(L)'
;VSGTVVTDGEAVEIDVPFEDFLDVTQAGFMLYLEARRDRLFVAFDGTWATLGGASEGVLIDLDVEVRERIYDLRIGYQVFNRELGDPIHRSKFTWQRRGIVDVFIGGRYFRTEPVITLTPIIGDEREISTVDSRIDPFLGLRAGWDMSYRWIIGFRGDIGGFGIGDAAEFSWQAAAEIGFRVSRRVTIFAGYRVLDYDTVSGEGADRNGIELNQHGPIIGGGFLF
;
A
#
# COMPACT_ATOMS: atom_id res chain seq x y z
N VAL A 1 11.74 -4.68 -0.67
CA VAL A 1 10.75 -5.77 -0.63
C VAL A 1 11.45 -7.03 -0.16
N SER A 2 10.95 -7.64 0.87
CA SER A 2 11.46 -8.92 1.36
C SER A 2 10.31 -9.89 1.62
N GLY A 3 10.57 -11.19 1.51
CA GLY A 3 9.55 -12.18 1.76
C GLY A 3 10.02 -13.60 1.55
N THR A 4 9.08 -14.53 1.70
CA THR A 4 9.32 -15.96 1.53
C THR A 4 8.21 -16.55 0.67
N VAL A 5 8.58 -17.28 -0.35
CA VAL A 5 7.64 -18.10 -1.14
C VAL A 5 7.75 -19.53 -0.64
N VAL A 6 6.62 -20.13 -0.28
CA VAL A 6 6.55 -21.51 0.16
C VAL A 6 5.79 -22.33 -0.89
N THR A 7 6.41 -23.40 -1.37
CA THR A 7 5.81 -24.35 -2.34
C THR A 7 6.15 -25.76 -1.93
N ASP A 8 5.13 -26.61 -1.78
CA ASP A 8 5.28 -28.03 -1.36
C ASP A 8 6.10 -28.19 -0.06
N GLY A 9 5.96 -27.21 0.86
CA GLY A 9 6.67 -27.19 2.14
C GLY A 9 8.12 -26.68 2.07
N GLU A 10 8.65 -26.40 0.88
CA GLU A 10 9.96 -25.77 0.70
C GLU A 10 9.84 -24.24 0.66
N ALA A 11 10.71 -23.55 1.39
CA ALA A 11 10.73 -22.10 1.52
C ALA A 11 11.89 -21.50 0.73
N VAL A 12 11.61 -20.49 -0.10
CA VAL A 12 12.59 -19.71 -0.85
C VAL A 12 12.49 -18.27 -0.38
N GLU A 13 13.58 -17.75 0.19
CA GLU A 13 13.65 -16.34 0.61
C GLU A 13 13.87 -15.43 -0.60
N ILE A 14 13.13 -14.32 -0.61
CA ILE A 14 13.28 -13.23 -1.57
C ILE A 14 13.68 -11.99 -0.77
N ASP A 15 14.80 -11.38 -1.11
CA ASP A 15 15.21 -10.09 -0.56
C ASP A 15 15.69 -9.18 -1.71
N VAL A 16 14.88 -8.18 -2.03
CA VAL A 16 15.20 -7.16 -3.03
C VAL A 16 15.44 -5.85 -2.30
N PRO A 17 16.70 -5.40 -2.17
CA PRO A 17 17.06 -4.13 -1.57
C PRO A 17 16.31 -2.96 -2.24
N PHE A 18 16.10 -1.87 -1.50
CA PHE A 18 15.36 -0.72 -2.03
C PHE A 18 16.02 -0.11 -3.29
N GLU A 19 17.34 -0.12 -3.37
CA GLU A 19 18.07 0.37 -4.54
C GLU A 19 17.76 -0.49 -5.77
N ASP A 20 17.83 -1.80 -5.64
CA ASP A 20 17.50 -2.75 -6.71
C ASP A 20 16.00 -2.71 -7.05
N PHE A 21 15.13 -2.49 -6.04
CA PHE A 21 13.69 -2.33 -6.26
C PHE A 21 13.38 -1.09 -7.12
N LEU A 22 14.12 0.01 -6.96
CA LEU A 22 13.96 1.18 -7.82
C LEU A 22 14.37 0.90 -9.27
N ASP A 23 15.40 0.09 -9.47
CA ASP A 23 15.89 -0.27 -10.80
C ASP A 23 14.91 -1.19 -11.55
N VAL A 24 14.19 -2.05 -10.83
CA VAL A 24 13.16 -2.93 -11.40
C VAL A 24 11.76 -2.31 -11.44
N THR A 25 11.53 -1.18 -10.76
CA THR A 25 10.24 -0.49 -10.78
C THR A 25 10.09 0.32 -12.07
N GLN A 26 9.28 -0.16 -13.00
CA GLN A 26 8.99 0.53 -14.25
C GLN A 26 7.99 1.67 -14.05
N ALA A 27 6.96 1.47 -13.24
CA ALA A 27 5.97 2.48 -12.92
C ALA A 27 5.26 2.18 -11.59
N GLY A 28 4.94 3.24 -10.86
CA GLY A 28 4.10 3.17 -9.66
C GLY A 28 3.18 4.38 -9.56
N PHE A 29 1.91 4.15 -9.27
CA PHE A 29 0.91 5.19 -9.08
C PHE A 29 -0.01 4.86 -7.92
N MET A 30 -0.36 5.88 -7.13
CA MET A 30 -1.30 5.75 -6.02
C MET A 30 -2.39 6.82 -6.14
N LEU A 31 -3.64 6.41 -5.90
CA LEU A 31 -4.80 7.29 -5.86
C LEU A 31 -5.54 7.11 -4.54
N TYR A 32 -5.75 8.21 -3.82
CA TYR A 32 -6.59 8.24 -2.64
C TYR A 32 -7.78 9.16 -2.85
N LEU A 33 -8.99 8.66 -2.59
CA LEU A 33 -10.24 9.40 -2.64
C LEU A 33 -10.97 9.25 -1.30
N GLU A 34 -11.49 10.34 -0.76
CA GLU A 34 -12.30 10.31 0.46
C GLU A 34 -13.51 11.23 0.30
N ALA A 35 -14.68 10.72 0.66
CA ALA A 35 -15.89 11.49 0.85
C ALA A 35 -16.29 11.43 2.33
N ARG A 36 -16.48 12.61 2.94
CA ARG A 36 -16.80 12.74 4.35
C ARG A 36 -18.07 13.56 4.55
N ARG A 37 -18.94 13.03 5.42
CA ARG A 37 -20.11 13.77 5.90
C ARG A 37 -20.14 13.68 7.43
N ASP A 38 -19.99 14.83 8.08
CA ASP A 38 -19.88 14.93 9.54
C ASP A 38 -18.73 14.05 10.06
N ARG A 39 -19.06 12.99 10.79
CA ARG A 39 -18.10 12.05 11.36
C ARG A 39 -17.92 10.78 10.54
N LEU A 40 -18.79 10.53 9.58
CA LEU A 40 -18.70 9.35 8.72
C LEU A 40 -17.89 9.66 7.48
N PHE A 41 -17.09 8.69 7.01
CA PHE A 41 -16.40 8.77 5.75
C PHE A 41 -16.38 7.44 5.02
N VAL A 42 -16.26 7.53 3.70
CA VAL A 42 -15.93 6.42 2.81
C VAL A 42 -14.65 6.81 2.08
N ALA A 43 -13.71 5.90 2.00
CA ALA A 43 -12.44 6.15 1.31
C ALA A 43 -12.06 4.98 0.42
N PHE A 44 -11.45 5.33 -0.71
CA PHE A 44 -10.83 4.41 -1.64
C PHE A 44 -9.34 4.74 -1.75
N ASP A 45 -8.50 3.71 -1.73
CA ASP A 45 -7.06 3.78 -1.93
C ASP A 45 -6.70 2.75 -3.01
N GLY A 46 -6.10 3.18 -4.10
CA GLY A 46 -5.67 2.33 -5.18
C GLY A 46 -4.17 2.47 -5.40
N THR A 47 -3.46 1.36 -5.44
CA THR A 47 -2.05 1.26 -5.77
C THR A 47 -1.89 0.42 -7.03
N TRP A 48 -1.14 0.93 -7.99
CA TRP A 48 -0.74 0.24 -9.21
C TRP A 48 0.78 0.25 -9.27
N ALA A 49 1.39 -0.91 -9.36
CA ALA A 49 2.82 -1.04 -9.52
C ALA A 49 3.12 -2.05 -10.64
N THR A 50 4.15 -1.75 -11.42
CA THR A 50 4.73 -2.66 -12.40
C THR A 50 6.20 -2.78 -12.09
N LEU A 51 6.62 -4.00 -11.80
CA LEU A 51 8.00 -4.38 -11.53
C LEU A 51 8.46 -5.24 -12.71
N GLY A 52 9.62 -4.97 -13.26
CA GLY A 52 10.14 -5.74 -14.39
C GLY A 52 11.65 -5.87 -14.33
N GLY A 53 12.13 -7.05 -14.67
CA GLY A 53 13.55 -7.34 -14.78
C GLY A 53 13.82 -8.23 -15.97
N ALA A 54 14.80 -7.87 -16.79
CA ALA A 54 15.26 -8.66 -17.93
C ALA A 54 16.61 -9.29 -17.61
N SER A 55 16.80 -10.55 -18.00
CA SER A 55 18.07 -11.25 -17.92
C SER A 55 18.44 -11.77 -19.30
N GLU A 56 19.55 -11.30 -19.85
CA GLU A 56 20.09 -11.77 -21.12
C GLU A 56 20.84 -13.10 -20.91
N GLY A 57 20.34 -14.17 -21.53
CA GLY A 57 20.96 -15.50 -21.53
C GLY A 57 21.63 -15.84 -22.84
N VAL A 58 22.57 -16.79 -22.83
CA VAL A 58 23.29 -17.21 -24.03
C VAL A 58 22.39 -17.92 -25.07
N LEU A 59 21.27 -18.49 -24.62
CA LEU A 59 20.35 -19.27 -25.48
C LEU A 59 18.89 -18.80 -25.38
N ILE A 60 18.51 -18.16 -24.28
CA ILE A 60 17.15 -17.73 -24.01
C ILE A 60 17.23 -16.43 -23.22
N ASP A 61 16.58 -15.38 -23.69
CA ASP A 61 16.36 -14.17 -22.90
C ASP A 61 15.10 -14.34 -22.07
N LEU A 62 15.19 -13.97 -20.79
CA LEU A 62 14.11 -14.04 -19.82
C LEU A 62 13.69 -12.62 -19.43
N ASP A 63 12.46 -12.27 -19.68
CA ASP A 63 11.84 -11.05 -19.17
C ASP A 63 10.72 -11.44 -18.17
N VAL A 64 10.82 -10.88 -16.96
CA VAL A 64 9.83 -11.11 -15.90
C VAL A 64 9.21 -9.78 -15.55
N GLU A 65 7.91 -9.66 -15.75
CA GLU A 65 7.11 -8.48 -15.36
C GLU A 65 6.08 -8.91 -14.31
N VAL A 66 6.00 -8.19 -13.20
CA VAL A 66 4.97 -8.40 -12.18
C VAL A 66 4.11 -7.15 -12.09
N ARG A 67 2.85 -7.32 -12.43
CA ARG A 67 1.83 -6.25 -12.30
C ARG A 67 1.06 -6.45 -11.01
N GLU A 68 1.19 -5.51 -10.10
CA GLU A 68 0.48 -5.52 -8.83
C GLU A 68 -0.57 -4.42 -8.78
N ARG A 69 -1.76 -4.78 -8.29
CA ARG A 69 -2.87 -3.84 -8.07
C ARG A 69 -3.48 -4.12 -6.72
N ILE A 70 -3.49 -3.09 -5.87
CA ILE A 70 -4.07 -3.17 -4.53
C ILE A 70 -5.15 -2.10 -4.44
N TYR A 71 -6.37 -2.50 -4.06
CA TYR A 71 -7.51 -1.60 -3.89
C TYR A 71 -8.10 -1.77 -2.51
N ASP A 72 -8.05 -0.70 -1.70
CA ASP A 72 -8.70 -0.64 -0.40
C ASP A 72 -10.01 0.15 -0.51
N LEU A 73 -11.10 -0.43 -0.06
CA LEU A 73 -12.35 0.28 0.18
C LEU A 73 -12.65 0.24 1.67
N ARG A 74 -12.85 1.42 2.27
CA ARG A 74 -13.07 1.54 3.72
C ARG A 74 -14.21 2.46 4.07
N ILE A 75 -14.89 2.14 5.16
CA ILE A 75 -15.89 2.97 5.81
C ILE A 75 -15.39 3.25 7.22
N GLY A 76 -15.46 4.50 7.65
CA GLY A 76 -14.93 4.86 8.96
C GLY A 76 -15.72 5.96 9.66
N TYR A 77 -15.38 6.11 10.94
CA TYR A 77 -16.01 7.07 11.83
C TYR A 77 -14.96 7.85 12.60
N GLN A 78 -15.12 9.17 12.66
CA GLN A 78 -14.25 10.08 13.42
C GLN A 78 -14.63 10.04 14.91
N VAL A 79 -13.82 9.32 15.69
CA VAL A 79 -14.04 9.14 17.14
C VAL A 79 -13.53 10.34 17.93
N PHE A 80 -12.51 11.03 17.40
CA PHE A 80 -11.94 12.22 18.03
C PHE A 80 -11.74 13.32 17.00
N ASN A 81 -12.16 14.52 17.36
CA ASN A 81 -11.89 15.75 16.59
C ASN A 81 -11.94 16.92 17.57
N ARG A 82 -10.78 17.40 17.96
CA ARG A 82 -10.68 18.49 18.93
C ARG A 82 -9.66 19.51 18.53
N GLU A 83 -9.96 20.73 18.91
CA GLU A 83 -9.03 21.82 18.89
C GLU A 83 -8.00 21.65 20.02
N LEU A 84 -6.72 21.92 19.70
CA LEU A 84 -5.58 21.69 20.57
C LEU A 84 -4.87 23.00 20.87
N GLY A 85 -4.78 23.33 22.16
CA GLY A 85 -4.12 24.54 22.65
C GLY A 85 -4.89 25.82 22.33
N ASP A 86 -4.25 26.96 22.52
CA ASP A 86 -4.84 28.27 22.29
C ASP A 86 -4.84 28.66 20.81
N PRO A 87 -5.86 29.46 20.38
CA PRO A 87 -5.90 29.99 19.03
C PRO A 87 -4.70 30.88 18.73
N ILE A 88 -4.09 30.67 17.57
CA ILE A 88 -3.01 31.53 17.10
C ILE A 88 -3.61 32.67 16.27
N HIS A 89 -3.57 33.87 16.82
CA HIS A 89 -4.04 35.07 16.14
C HIS A 89 -2.94 35.67 15.27
N ARG A 90 -3.22 35.83 13.99
CA ARG A 90 -2.39 36.60 13.04
C ARG A 90 -3.22 37.74 12.47
N SER A 91 -2.56 38.78 11.97
CA SER A 91 -3.21 40.01 11.51
C SER A 91 -4.33 39.81 10.46
N LYS A 92 -4.34 38.67 9.74
CA LYS A 92 -5.32 38.40 8.69
C LYS A 92 -6.21 37.17 8.92
N PHE A 93 -5.91 36.34 9.93
CA PHE A 93 -6.69 35.15 10.26
C PHE A 93 -6.37 34.62 11.65
N THR A 94 -7.35 33.94 12.24
CA THR A 94 -7.17 33.10 13.43
C THR A 94 -7.10 31.65 13.00
N TRP A 95 -6.13 30.91 13.52
CA TRP A 95 -5.98 29.49 13.25
C TRP A 95 -5.78 28.74 14.57
N GLN A 96 -6.37 27.56 14.64
CA GLN A 96 -6.26 26.67 15.78
C GLN A 96 -5.80 25.28 15.34
N ARG A 97 -4.88 24.69 16.11
CA ARG A 97 -4.44 23.34 15.88
C ARG A 97 -5.60 22.40 16.07
N ARG A 98 -5.65 21.34 15.28
CA ARG A 98 -6.65 20.29 15.36
C ARG A 98 -5.99 18.92 15.42
N GLY A 99 -6.52 18.05 16.29
CA GLY A 99 -6.21 16.64 16.33
C GLY A 99 -7.44 15.83 15.93
N ILE A 100 -7.24 14.84 15.10
CA ILE A 100 -8.30 13.89 14.67
C ILE A 100 -7.85 12.47 14.90
N VAL A 101 -8.83 11.60 15.22
CA VAL A 101 -8.66 10.15 15.19
C VAL A 101 -9.90 9.54 14.54
N ASP A 102 -9.68 8.73 13.55
CA ASP A 102 -10.70 7.97 12.85
C ASP A 102 -10.47 6.47 13.09
N VAL A 103 -11.54 5.69 13.20
CA VAL A 103 -11.52 4.22 13.13
C VAL A 103 -12.23 3.79 11.87
N PHE A 104 -11.81 2.70 11.27
CA PHE A 104 -12.40 2.22 10.02
C PHE A 104 -12.35 0.69 9.91
N ILE A 105 -13.22 0.17 9.06
CA ILE A 105 -13.22 -1.21 8.56
C ILE A 105 -13.24 -1.17 7.04
N GLY A 106 -12.77 -2.22 6.40
CA GLY A 106 -12.75 -2.28 4.94
C GLY A 106 -12.42 -3.64 4.37
N GLY A 107 -12.27 -3.67 3.06
CA GLY A 107 -11.76 -4.79 2.29
C GLY A 107 -10.62 -4.31 1.39
N ARG A 108 -9.55 -5.09 1.35
CA ARG A 108 -8.38 -4.90 0.50
C ARG A 108 -8.37 -5.97 -0.57
N TYR A 109 -8.55 -5.58 -1.80
CA TYR A 109 -8.43 -6.45 -2.95
C TYR A 109 -7.00 -6.41 -3.48
N PHE A 110 -6.37 -7.57 -3.51
CA PHE A 110 -5.08 -7.79 -4.16
C PHE A 110 -5.29 -8.44 -5.52
N ARG A 111 -4.51 -8.02 -6.49
CA ARG A 111 -4.35 -8.70 -7.77
C ARG A 111 -2.89 -8.63 -8.19
N THR A 112 -2.28 -9.79 -8.27
CA THR A 112 -0.90 -9.96 -8.74
C THR A 112 -0.92 -10.77 -10.01
N GLU A 113 -0.24 -10.27 -11.04
CA GLU A 113 -0.17 -10.89 -12.37
C GLU A 113 1.31 -10.94 -12.79
N PRO A 114 2.03 -12.03 -12.45
CA PRO A 114 3.35 -12.29 -13.01
C PRO A 114 3.21 -12.68 -14.48
N VAL A 115 4.00 -12.04 -15.33
CA VAL A 115 4.13 -12.30 -16.75
C VAL A 115 5.58 -12.67 -17.02
N ILE A 116 5.81 -13.87 -17.50
CA ILE A 116 7.14 -14.38 -17.86
C ILE A 116 7.20 -14.53 -19.36
N THR A 117 8.07 -13.77 -20.01
CA THR A 117 8.33 -13.83 -21.44
C THR A 117 9.65 -14.53 -21.69
N LEU A 118 9.60 -15.62 -22.44
CA LEU A 118 10.76 -16.42 -22.88
C LEU A 118 11.00 -16.16 -24.35
N THR A 119 12.13 -15.51 -24.69
CA THR A 119 12.53 -15.26 -26.08
C THR A 119 13.74 -16.13 -26.44
N PRO A 120 13.53 -17.31 -27.05
CA PRO A 120 14.63 -18.15 -27.50
C PRO A 120 15.26 -17.59 -28.78
N ILE A 121 16.58 -17.83 -28.97
CA ILE A 121 17.30 -17.44 -30.21
C ILE A 121 16.67 -18.08 -31.46
N ILE A 122 16.10 -19.26 -31.33
CA ILE A 122 15.43 -19.99 -32.41
C ILE A 122 14.08 -20.49 -31.90
N GLY A 123 12.99 -20.03 -32.48
CA GLY A 123 11.63 -20.42 -32.12
C GLY A 123 10.73 -19.19 -31.82
N ASP A 124 9.49 -19.49 -31.45
CA ASP A 124 8.53 -18.47 -31.13
C ASP A 124 8.64 -18.02 -29.66
N GLU A 125 8.40 -16.74 -29.41
CA GLU A 125 8.26 -16.17 -28.08
C GLU A 125 7.11 -16.84 -27.31
N ARG A 126 7.32 -17.12 -26.04
CA ARG A 126 6.30 -17.71 -25.17
C ARG A 126 6.06 -16.81 -23.96
N GLU A 127 4.83 -16.43 -23.79
CA GLU A 127 4.34 -15.70 -22.62
C GLU A 127 3.58 -16.66 -21.71
N ILE A 128 3.93 -16.65 -20.41
CA ILE A 128 3.26 -17.41 -19.36
C ILE A 128 2.78 -16.37 -18.35
N SER A 129 1.46 -16.30 -18.15
CA SER A 129 0.87 -15.42 -17.12
C SER A 129 -0.06 -16.21 -16.21
N THR A 130 -0.04 -15.87 -14.94
CA THR A 130 -0.97 -16.40 -13.94
C THR A 130 -1.55 -15.21 -13.17
N VAL A 131 -2.85 -15.25 -12.90
CA VAL A 131 -3.51 -14.19 -12.12
C VAL A 131 -3.88 -14.77 -10.78
N ASP A 132 -3.36 -14.16 -9.71
CA ASP A 132 -3.82 -14.41 -8.35
C ASP A 132 -4.60 -13.18 -7.84
N SER A 133 -5.74 -13.44 -7.18
CA SER A 133 -6.55 -12.37 -6.62
C SER A 133 -7.28 -12.81 -5.36
N ARG A 134 -7.30 -11.93 -4.35
CA ARG A 134 -7.97 -12.18 -3.07
C ARG A 134 -8.53 -10.90 -2.47
N ILE A 135 -9.41 -11.05 -1.49
CA ILE A 135 -9.95 -9.95 -0.69
C ILE A 135 -9.66 -10.20 0.77
N ASP A 136 -8.91 -9.31 1.39
CA ASP A 136 -8.59 -9.33 2.82
C ASP A 136 -9.49 -8.32 3.55
N PRO A 137 -10.38 -8.76 4.45
CA PRO A 137 -11.06 -7.84 5.35
C PRO A 137 -10.05 -7.23 6.32
N PHE A 138 -10.22 -5.96 6.66
CA PHE A 138 -9.34 -5.29 7.61
C PHE A 138 -10.08 -4.29 8.50
N LEU A 139 -9.46 -3.98 9.63
CA LEU A 139 -9.87 -2.90 10.52
C LEU A 139 -8.66 -2.07 10.94
N GLY A 140 -8.86 -0.79 11.17
CA GLY A 140 -7.73 0.08 11.47
C GLY A 140 -8.10 1.41 12.07
N LEU A 141 -7.08 2.22 12.26
CA LEU A 141 -7.17 3.56 12.79
C LEU A 141 -6.30 4.53 11.97
N ARG A 142 -6.71 5.78 11.97
CA ARG A 142 -5.94 6.89 11.42
C ARG A 142 -5.95 8.04 12.43
N ALA A 143 -4.79 8.66 12.62
CA ALA A 143 -4.65 9.83 13.46
C ALA A 143 -3.94 10.94 12.68
N GLY A 144 -4.34 12.19 12.92
CA GLY A 144 -3.73 13.35 12.28
C GLY A 144 -3.67 14.55 13.23
N TRP A 145 -2.60 15.32 13.11
CA TRP A 145 -2.39 16.52 13.93
C TRP A 145 -1.86 17.67 13.10
N ASP A 146 -2.40 18.84 13.38
CA ASP A 146 -1.83 20.09 12.94
C ASP A 146 -0.64 20.46 13.81
N MET A 147 0.57 20.33 13.31
CA MET A 147 1.78 20.82 13.98
C MET A 147 1.86 22.35 13.93
N SER A 148 1.48 22.92 12.78
CA SER A 148 1.38 24.36 12.55
C SER A 148 0.31 24.67 11.52
N TYR A 149 0.12 25.94 11.17
CA TYR A 149 -0.79 26.33 10.09
C TYR A 149 -0.53 25.61 8.76
N ARG A 150 0.73 25.35 8.46
CA ARG A 150 1.14 24.72 7.19
C ARG A 150 1.52 23.25 7.32
N TRP A 151 1.96 22.81 8.49
CA TRP A 151 2.47 21.46 8.68
C TRP A 151 1.46 20.57 9.40
N ILE A 152 1.22 19.41 8.83
CA ILE A 152 0.39 18.35 9.40
C ILE A 152 1.22 17.08 9.48
N ILE A 153 0.89 16.24 10.44
CA ILE A 153 1.44 14.89 10.54
C ILE A 153 0.29 13.90 10.59
N GLY A 154 0.42 12.80 9.89
CA GLY A 154 -0.57 11.73 9.81
C GLY A 154 0.04 10.37 10.09
N PHE A 155 -0.76 9.51 10.71
CA PHE A 155 -0.45 8.10 10.92
C PHE A 155 -1.67 7.27 10.57
N ARG A 156 -1.45 6.12 9.93
CA ARG A 156 -2.48 5.14 9.61
C ARG A 156 -1.94 3.76 9.91
N GLY A 157 -2.77 2.90 10.48
CA GLY A 157 -2.46 1.50 10.67
C GLY A 157 -3.72 0.65 10.58
N ASP A 158 -3.59 -0.54 10.05
CA ASP A 158 -4.65 -1.54 9.98
C ASP A 158 -4.10 -2.96 10.11
N ILE A 159 -4.96 -3.87 10.52
CA ILE A 159 -4.72 -5.31 10.56
C ILE A 159 -5.86 -6.00 9.82
N GLY A 160 -5.57 -7.09 9.15
CA GLY A 160 -6.52 -7.78 8.27
C GLY A 160 -6.15 -9.21 7.95
N GLY A 161 -6.84 -9.76 6.96
CA GLY A 161 -6.75 -11.15 6.55
C GLY A 161 -7.68 -12.02 7.39
N PHE A 162 -7.21 -12.47 8.54
CA PHE A 162 -7.94 -13.30 9.53
C PHE A 162 -8.29 -14.71 9.02
N GLY A 163 -7.66 -15.21 7.96
CA GLY A 163 -7.91 -16.54 7.39
C GLY A 163 -9.36 -16.76 6.93
N ILE A 164 -10.10 -15.72 6.53
CA ILE A 164 -11.49 -15.83 6.12
C ILE A 164 -11.60 -16.14 4.63
N GLY A 165 -11.94 -17.38 4.28
CA GLY A 165 -12.01 -17.84 2.89
C GLY A 165 -10.63 -17.87 2.25
N ASP A 166 -10.44 -17.14 1.16
CA ASP A 166 -9.15 -17.02 0.44
C ASP A 166 -8.31 -15.83 0.94
N ALA A 167 -8.72 -15.16 2.03
CA ALA A 167 -7.97 -14.06 2.60
C ALA A 167 -6.65 -14.53 3.22
N ALA A 168 -5.68 -13.62 3.34
CA ALA A 168 -4.45 -13.87 4.07
C ALA A 168 -4.72 -14.37 5.49
N GLU A 169 -3.86 -15.23 6.01
CA GLU A 169 -3.90 -15.63 7.42
C GLU A 169 -3.75 -14.41 8.33
N PHE A 170 -2.82 -13.53 7.97
CA PHE A 170 -2.63 -12.26 8.63
C PHE A 170 -2.06 -11.22 7.66
N SER A 171 -2.53 -10.00 7.77
CA SER A 171 -1.93 -8.85 7.08
C SER A 171 -1.94 -7.62 7.99
N TRP A 172 -0.97 -6.75 7.82
CA TRP A 172 -0.97 -5.46 8.49
C TRP A 172 -0.37 -4.38 7.61
N GLN A 173 -0.79 -3.15 7.84
CA GLN A 173 -0.26 -1.99 7.17
C GLN A 173 -0.02 -0.87 8.17
N ALA A 174 1.08 -0.14 7.98
CA ALA A 174 1.35 1.09 8.70
C ALA A 174 1.86 2.17 7.73
N ALA A 175 1.46 3.42 7.95
CA ALA A 175 1.98 4.56 7.22
C ALA A 175 2.12 5.76 8.14
N ALA A 176 3.19 6.54 7.92
CA ALA A 176 3.43 7.82 8.57
C ALA A 176 3.74 8.87 7.52
N GLU A 177 3.13 10.05 7.63
CA GLU A 177 3.24 11.10 6.62
C GLU A 177 3.39 12.48 7.28
N ILE A 178 4.15 13.34 6.63
CA ILE A 178 4.21 14.76 6.91
C ILE A 178 3.66 15.52 5.71
N GLY A 179 2.71 16.42 5.94
CA GLY A 179 2.06 17.22 4.91
C GLY A 179 2.36 18.70 5.05
N PHE A 180 2.52 19.38 3.92
CA PHE A 180 2.67 20.82 3.84
C PHE A 180 1.50 21.42 3.05
N ARG A 181 0.71 22.25 3.72
CA ARG A 181 -0.41 23.01 3.11
C ARG A 181 0.13 24.15 2.27
N VAL A 182 0.14 23.98 0.96
CA VAL A 182 0.50 25.03 -0.01
C VAL A 182 -0.60 26.10 -0.05
N SER A 183 -1.87 25.65 0.00
CA SER A 183 -3.04 26.52 0.06
C SER A 183 -4.12 25.90 0.96
N ARG A 184 -5.31 26.54 1.03
CA ARG A 184 -6.46 25.98 1.77
C ARG A 184 -7.00 24.67 1.15
N ARG A 185 -6.70 24.42 -0.12
CA ARG A 185 -7.21 23.27 -0.88
C ARG A 185 -6.11 22.29 -1.30
N VAL A 186 -4.84 22.69 -1.24
CA VAL A 186 -3.73 21.88 -1.75
C VAL A 186 -2.75 21.58 -0.63
N THR A 187 -2.46 20.30 -0.44
CA THR A 187 -1.44 19.80 0.48
C THR A 187 -0.50 18.89 -0.29
N ILE A 188 0.79 19.07 -0.13
CA ILE A 188 1.82 18.13 -0.57
C ILE A 188 2.22 17.32 0.64
N PHE A 189 2.40 16.01 0.47
CA PHE A 189 2.83 15.12 1.55
C PHE A 189 3.97 14.22 1.12
N ALA A 190 4.77 13.83 2.09
CA ALA A 190 5.79 12.81 1.98
C ALA A 190 5.70 11.90 3.21
N GLY A 191 5.99 10.63 3.05
CA GLY A 191 5.85 9.67 4.12
C GLY A 191 6.54 8.35 3.82
N TYR A 192 6.23 7.38 4.65
CA TYR A 192 6.70 6.01 4.52
C TYR A 192 5.56 5.05 4.82
N ARG A 193 5.43 4.00 4.00
CA ARG A 193 4.40 2.97 4.12
C ARG A 193 5.07 1.61 4.23
N VAL A 194 4.51 0.76 5.08
CA VAL A 194 4.83 -0.65 5.19
C VAL A 194 3.54 -1.42 5.01
N LEU A 195 3.55 -2.46 4.21
CA LEU A 195 2.48 -3.43 4.02
C LEU A 195 3.09 -4.82 4.11
N ASP A 196 2.55 -5.62 5.00
CA ASP A 196 2.98 -6.98 5.25
C ASP A 196 1.78 -7.92 5.15
N TYR A 197 1.96 -9.05 4.50
CA TYR A 197 0.92 -10.06 4.44
C TYR A 197 1.49 -11.48 4.35
N ASP A 198 0.81 -12.39 5.04
CA ASP A 198 1.09 -13.81 5.08
C ASP A 198 -0.12 -14.59 4.54
N THR A 199 0.10 -15.29 3.42
CA THR A 199 -0.90 -16.16 2.81
C THR A 199 -0.54 -17.63 2.94
N VAL A 200 0.53 -17.93 3.69
CA VAL A 200 1.01 -19.30 3.84
C VAL A 200 -0.01 -20.12 4.64
N SER A 201 -0.56 -21.15 4.03
CA SER A 201 -1.53 -22.07 4.61
C SER A 201 -1.13 -23.52 4.37
N GLY A 202 -1.76 -24.46 5.08
CA GLY A 202 -1.46 -25.88 5.03
C GLY A 202 -0.38 -26.32 6.02
N GLU A 203 -0.11 -27.62 6.07
CA GLU A 203 0.90 -28.24 6.95
C GLU A 203 1.81 -29.21 6.18
N GLY A 204 3.08 -29.27 6.57
CA GLY A 204 4.06 -30.19 5.97
C GLY A 204 4.27 -29.94 4.49
N ALA A 205 4.14 -30.97 3.66
CA ALA A 205 4.31 -30.90 2.20
C ALA A 205 3.16 -30.16 1.47
N ASP A 206 2.01 -29.96 2.16
CA ASP A 206 0.88 -29.22 1.59
C ASP A 206 0.94 -27.71 1.95
N ARG A 207 2.02 -27.26 2.60
CA ARG A 207 2.23 -25.86 2.94
C ARG A 207 2.61 -25.05 1.72
N ASN A 208 1.74 -24.11 1.34
CA ASN A 208 1.93 -23.24 0.18
C ASN A 208 1.48 -21.81 0.50
N GLY A 209 2.12 -20.83 -0.12
CA GLY A 209 1.74 -19.43 0.02
C GLY A 209 2.93 -18.48 -0.11
N ILE A 210 2.67 -17.22 0.19
CA ILE A 210 3.64 -16.13 0.11
C ILE A 210 3.55 -15.30 1.39
N GLU A 211 4.68 -15.09 2.02
CA GLU A 211 4.88 -14.07 3.04
C GLU A 211 5.64 -12.93 2.39
N LEU A 212 5.08 -11.73 2.36
CA LEU A 212 5.69 -10.60 1.67
C LEU A 212 5.60 -9.33 2.50
N ASN A 213 6.74 -8.66 2.64
CA ASN A 213 6.87 -7.34 3.25
C ASN A 213 7.25 -6.32 2.18
N GLN A 214 6.35 -5.36 1.95
CA GLN A 214 6.56 -4.26 1.02
C GLN A 214 6.65 -2.96 1.80
N HIS A 215 7.71 -2.22 1.64
CA HIS A 215 7.87 -0.95 2.31
C HIS A 215 8.61 0.07 1.44
N GLY A 216 8.30 1.35 1.63
CA GLY A 216 8.95 2.40 0.85
C GLY A 216 8.44 3.80 1.14
N PRO A 217 9.16 4.80 0.62
CA PRO A 217 8.74 6.19 0.68
C PRO A 217 7.52 6.42 -0.22
N ILE A 218 6.67 7.33 0.21
CA ILE A 218 5.53 7.82 -0.55
C ILE A 218 5.62 9.35 -0.67
N ILE A 219 5.28 9.88 -1.83
CA ILE A 219 5.15 11.31 -2.06
C ILE A 219 3.89 11.57 -2.87
N GLY A 220 3.19 12.65 -2.56
CA GLY A 220 1.97 12.95 -3.26
C GLY A 220 1.41 14.34 -3.00
N GLY A 221 0.28 14.62 -3.65
CA GLY A 221 -0.49 15.83 -3.48
C GLY A 221 -1.95 15.52 -3.21
N GLY A 222 -2.56 16.25 -2.26
CA GLY A 222 -3.98 16.17 -1.95
C GLY A 222 -4.70 17.46 -2.35
N PHE A 223 -5.91 17.31 -2.88
CA PHE A 223 -6.80 18.42 -3.20
C PHE A 223 -8.13 18.27 -2.47
N LEU A 224 -8.55 19.34 -1.78
CA LEU A 224 -9.83 19.42 -1.08
C LEU A 224 -10.81 20.27 -1.91
N PHE A 225 -11.97 19.74 -2.22
CA PHE A 225 -13.03 20.37 -3.00
C PHE A 225 -14.32 20.55 -2.20
#